data_f18f2a734233e7925aaba5b7440c19a6
#
_entry.id   f18f2a734233e7925aaba5b7440c19a6
#
_cell.length_a   1.000
_cell.length_b   1.000
_cell.length_c   1.000
_cell.angle_alpha   90.00
_cell.angle_beta   90.00
_cell.angle_gamma   90.00
#
_symmetry.space_group_name_H-M   'P 1'
#
loop_
_entity.id
_entity.type
_entity.pdbx_description
1 polymer ?
#
loop_
_entity_poly.entity_id
_entity_poly.type
_entity_poly.pdbx_seq_one_letter_code
_entity_poly.pdbx_strand_id
1 'polypeptide(L)'
;ITDDPFLEIHFKQTKTNRAFLTEEELNILLKKEFTIPRLQTVRDIFVFCALTGLAFTDVQHLRYEHIIKDVNGEYWIRKAREKTDNMRDIPLLDIPRMILEKYKTHPECLKKGVVLPVPSNQRMNSYLKEIADICGINKPLSTHVAKHCTFSI
;
A
#
# COMPACT_ATOMS: atom_id res chain seq x y z
N ILE A 1 -0.03 26.23 7.90
CA ILE A 1 0.39 25.20 7.14
C ILE A 1 -0.08 23.88 7.46
N THR A 2 -0.40 23.19 6.53
CA THR A 2 -0.91 21.90 6.78
C THR A 2 0.16 20.91 6.56
N ASP A 3 0.21 19.94 7.41
CA ASP A 3 1.13 18.87 7.26
C ASP A 3 0.47 17.72 6.53
N ASP A 4 -0.01 17.99 5.34
CA ASP A 4 -0.56 16.94 4.52
C ASP A 4 0.58 16.08 4.02
N PRO A 5 0.74 14.84 4.51
CA PRO A 5 1.85 13.98 4.13
C PRO A 5 1.76 13.52 2.68
N PHE A 6 0.62 13.73 2.04
CA PHE A 6 0.46 13.35 0.64
C PHE A 6 0.76 14.51 -0.31
N LEU A 7 1.08 15.69 0.24
CA LEU A 7 1.36 16.85 -0.58
C LEU A 7 2.83 16.91 -0.94
N GLU A 8 3.13 16.93 -2.25
CA GLU A 8 4.50 17.08 -2.75
C GLU A 8 5.50 16.13 -2.10
N ILE A 9 5.14 14.85 -2.06
CA ILE A 9 6.06 13.85 -1.56
C ILE A 9 6.97 13.41 -2.69
N HIS A 10 8.27 13.31 -2.37
CA HIS A 10 9.26 12.85 -3.32
C HIS A 10 9.73 11.47 -2.92
N PHE A 11 9.68 10.53 -3.84
CA PHE A 11 10.10 9.16 -3.61
C PHE A 11 11.35 8.85 -4.41
N LYS A 12 12.20 8.02 -3.85
CA LYS A 12 13.36 7.54 -4.56
C LYS A 12 13.03 6.19 -5.15
N GLN A 13 13.00 6.11 -6.46
CA GLN A 13 12.73 4.86 -7.14
C GLN A 13 14.02 4.04 -7.16
N THR A 14 13.96 2.84 -6.61
CA THR A 14 15.14 2.01 -6.48
C THR A 14 15.42 1.16 -7.70
N LYS A 15 14.47 1.11 -8.63
CA LYS A 15 14.57 0.23 -9.78
C LYS A 15 13.78 0.81 -10.94
N THR A 16 14.34 0.75 -12.13
CA THR A 16 13.63 1.22 -13.31
C THR A 16 13.21 0.06 -14.16
N ASN A 17 11.97 0.11 -14.65
CA ASN A 17 11.41 -0.90 -15.53
C ASN A 17 10.16 -0.33 -16.16
N ARG A 18 9.88 -0.74 -17.41
CA ARG A 18 8.73 -0.20 -18.12
C ARG A 18 7.40 -0.53 -17.47
N ALA A 19 7.33 -1.64 -16.75
CA ALA A 19 6.12 -2.06 -16.07
C ALA A 19 5.91 -1.34 -14.74
N PHE A 20 6.88 -0.55 -14.31
CA PHE A 20 6.79 0.13 -13.01
C PHE A 20 6.11 1.47 -13.14
N LEU A 21 5.50 1.90 -12.04
CA LEU A 21 4.97 3.26 -11.97
C LEU A 21 6.11 4.24 -11.79
N THR A 22 5.93 5.44 -12.35
CA THR A 22 6.85 6.52 -12.08
C THR A 22 6.47 7.21 -10.77
N GLU A 23 7.40 8.00 -10.25
CA GLU A 23 7.12 8.79 -9.06
C GLU A 23 5.94 9.73 -9.29
N GLU A 24 5.85 10.31 -10.47
CA GLU A 24 4.76 11.21 -10.81
C GLU A 24 3.43 10.50 -10.78
N GLU A 25 3.38 9.28 -11.32
CA GLU A 25 2.15 8.50 -11.34
C GLU A 25 1.72 8.12 -9.92
N LEU A 26 2.68 7.77 -9.08
CA LEU A 26 2.36 7.44 -7.69
C LEU A 26 1.83 8.67 -6.96
N ASN A 27 2.40 9.82 -7.21
CA ASN A 27 1.91 11.07 -6.60
C ASN A 27 0.50 11.40 -7.06
N ILE A 28 0.17 11.13 -8.33
CA ILE A 28 -1.19 11.32 -8.82
C ILE A 28 -2.15 10.44 -8.03
N LEU A 29 -1.79 9.18 -7.82
CA LEU A 29 -2.61 8.25 -7.04
C LEU A 29 -2.83 8.74 -5.61
N LEU A 30 -1.77 9.24 -5.00
CA LEU A 30 -1.83 9.71 -3.62
C LEU A 30 -2.71 10.93 -3.46
N LYS A 31 -2.64 11.85 -4.41
CA LYS A 31 -3.35 13.13 -4.31
C LYS A 31 -4.77 13.06 -4.80
N LYS A 32 -5.12 12.03 -5.55
CA LYS A 32 -6.47 11.92 -6.11
C LYS A 32 -7.49 11.64 -5.02
N GLU A 33 -8.56 12.40 -5.03
CA GLU A 33 -9.66 12.17 -4.12
C GLU A 33 -10.69 11.28 -4.79
N PHE A 34 -10.93 10.13 -4.18
CA PHE A 34 -11.91 9.18 -4.69
C PHE A 34 -13.19 9.31 -3.86
N THR A 35 -14.30 9.54 -4.54
CA THR A 35 -15.59 9.63 -3.85
C THR A 35 -16.20 8.27 -3.60
N ILE A 36 -15.76 7.25 -4.32
CA ILE A 36 -16.27 5.90 -4.19
C ILE A 36 -15.40 5.15 -3.17
N PRO A 37 -15.99 4.72 -2.04
CA PRO A 37 -15.19 4.13 -0.96
C PRO A 37 -14.36 2.91 -1.37
N ARG A 38 -14.91 2.04 -2.23
CA ARG A 38 -14.17 0.85 -2.65
C ARG A 38 -12.91 1.21 -3.44
N LEU A 39 -12.96 2.29 -4.21
CA LEU A 39 -11.79 2.73 -4.97
C LEU A 39 -10.76 3.37 -4.05
N GLN A 40 -11.22 4.13 -3.07
CA GLN A 40 -10.31 4.73 -2.10
C GLN A 40 -9.56 3.65 -1.32
N THR A 41 -10.28 2.63 -0.90
CA THR A 41 -9.68 1.52 -0.16
C THR A 41 -8.65 0.78 -1.01
N VAL A 42 -8.98 0.49 -2.25
CA VAL A 42 -8.07 -0.22 -3.14
C VAL A 42 -6.84 0.63 -3.45
N ARG A 43 -7.02 1.95 -3.64
CA ARG A 43 -5.91 2.85 -3.83
C ARG A 43 -4.97 2.81 -2.63
N ASP A 44 -5.53 2.86 -1.43
CA ASP A 44 -4.72 2.83 -0.21
C ASP A 44 -3.94 1.54 -0.09
N ILE A 45 -4.56 0.41 -0.41
CA ILE A 45 -3.89 -0.88 -0.36
C ILE A 45 -2.78 -0.97 -1.40
N PHE A 46 -3.04 -0.48 -2.60
CA PHE A 46 -2.02 -0.47 -3.66
C PHE A 46 -0.80 0.36 -3.24
N VAL A 47 -1.05 1.54 -2.70
CA VAL A 47 0.03 2.42 -2.23
C VAL A 47 0.79 1.74 -1.08
N PHE A 48 0.09 1.09 -0.17
CA PHE A 48 0.72 0.37 0.92
C PHE A 48 1.67 -0.70 0.39
N CYS A 49 1.21 -1.48 -0.59
CA CYS A 49 2.05 -2.50 -1.21
C CYS A 49 3.27 -1.88 -1.92
N ALA A 50 3.05 -0.79 -2.64
CA ALA A 50 4.12 -0.14 -3.38
C ALA A 50 5.21 0.42 -2.46
N LEU A 51 4.81 0.96 -1.32
CA LEU A 51 5.76 1.60 -0.42
C LEU A 51 6.42 0.63 0.54
N THR A 52 5.81 -0.51 0.81
CA THR A 52 6.41 -1.51 1.69
C THR A 52 7.13 -2.62 0.94
N GLY A 53 6.79 -2.82 -0.33
CA GLY A 53 7.36 -3.91 -1.10
C GLY A 53 6.75 -5.27 -0.78
N LEU A 54 5.69 -5.30 0.02
CA LEU A 54 5.03 -6.55 0.38
C LEU A 54 4.19 -7.05 -0.79
N ALA A 55 4.14 -8.37 -0.92
CA ALA A 55 3.26 -9.00 -1.90
C ALA A 55 1.81 -8.86 -1.44
N PHE A 56 0.89 -8.92 -2.40
CA PHE A 56 -0.53 -8.80 -2.10
C PHE A 56 -0.99 -9.80 -1.05
N THR A 57 -0.54 -11.07 -1.18
CA THR A 57 -0.93 -12.12 -0.23
C THR A 57 -0.40 -11.84 1.17
N ASP A 58 0.78 -11.23 1.27
CA ASP A 58 1.34 -10.89 2.57
C ASP A 58 0.52 -9.79 3.23
N VAL A 59 0.11 -8.78 2.46
CA VAL A 59 -0.72 -7.70 2.99
C VAL A 59 -2.10 -8.22 3.39
N GLN A 60 -2.62 -9.16 2.62
CA GLN A 60 -3.92 -9.76 2.88
C GLN A 60 -3.98 -10.44 4.25
N HIS A 61 -2.85 -10.99 4.70
CA HIS A 61 -2.76 -11.71 5.97
C HIS A 61 -2.03 -10.93 7.05
N LEU A 62 -1.80 -9.64 6.82
CA LEU A 62 -1.09 -8.82 7.80
C LEU A 62 -1.98 -8.53 9.00
N ARG A 63 -1.45 -8.76 10.20
CA ARG A 63 -2.17 -8.56 11.46
C ARG A 63 -1.40 -7.58 12.34
N TYR A 64 -2.07 -7.05 13.35
CA TYR A 64 -1.42 -6.11 14.25
C TYR A 64 -0.26 -6.73 15.02
N GLU A 65 -0.30 -8.03 15.25
CA GLU A 65 0.82 -8.71 15.90
C GLU A 65 2.11 -8.64 15.08
N HIS A 66 1.99 -8.38 13.78
CA HIS A 66 3.16 -8.25 12.92
C HIS A 66 3.76 -6.84 12.95
N ILE A 67 3.08 -5.90 13.58
CA ILE A 67 3.55 -4.51 13.69
C ILE A 67 4.25 -4.38 15.02
N ILE A 68 5.56 -4.16 15.00
CA ILE A 68 6.34 -4.07 16.23
C ILE A 68 6.99 -2.68 16.34
N LYS A 69 7.24 -2.28 17.58
CA LYS A 69 7.89 -1.01 17.88
C LYS A 69 9.25 -1.31 18.47
N ASP A 70 10.30 -0.72 17.92
CA ASP A 70 11.65 -0.98 18.39
C ASP A 70 12.01 -0.08 19.57
N VAL A 71 13.24 -0.21 20.05
CA VAL A 71 13.70 0.55 21.23
C VAL A 71 13.76 2.05 20.97
N ASN A 72 13.85 2.43 19.70
CA ASN A 72 13.90 3.84 19.31
C ASN A 72 12.52 4.42 19.05
N GLY A 73 11.47 3.64 19.23
CA GLY A 73 10.11 4.10 19.01
C GLY A 73 9.67 4.02 17.56
N GLU A 74 10.45 3.39 16.70
CA GLU A 74 10.09 3.24 15.30
C GLU A 74 9.36 1.93 15.07
N TYR A 75 8.42 1.95 14.12
CA TYR A 75 7.58 0.80 13.84
C TYR A 75 8.12 -0.01 12.67
N TRP A 76 7.96 -1.33 12.77
CA TRP A 76 8.42 -2.28 11.77
C TRP A 76 7.34 -3.30 11.51
N ILE A 77 7.32 -3.83 10.29
CA ILE A 77 6.50 -4.98 9.96
C ILE A 77 7.42 -6.19 10.00
N ARG A 78 7.12 -7.14 10.87
CA ARG A 78 7.87 -8.39 10.95
C ARG A 78 6.93 -9.53 10.65
N LYS A 79 7.08 -10.09 9.46
CA LYS A 79 6.15 -11.10 8.99
C LYS A 79 6.86 -12.08 8.08
N ALA A 80 6.55 -13.37 8.24
CA ALA A 80 7.01 -14.39 7.32
C ALA A 80 6.26 -14.26 6.00
N ARG A 81 6.95 -14.47 4.90
CA ARG A 81 6.33 -14.42 3.59
C ARG A 81 5.41 -15.64 3.42
N GLU A 82 4.21 -15.39 2.88
CA GLU A 82 3.25 -16.47 2.70
C GLU A 82 3.76 -17.59 1.82
N LYS A 83 4.55 -17.25 0.80
CA LYS A 83 5.02 -18.27 -0.15
C LYS A 83 6.24 -19.05 0.32
N THR A 84 7.10 -18.44 1.13
CA THR A 84 8.40 -19.03 1.43
C THR A 84 8.70 -19.15 2.92
N ASP A 85 7.84 -18.63 3.78
CA ASP A 85 8.05 -18.57 5.23
C ASP A 85 9.32 -17.87 5.67
N ASN A 86 9.99 -17.15 4.75
CA ASN A 86 11.16 -16.36 5.11
C ASN A 86 10.71 -15.10 5.83
N MET A 87 11.29 -14.87 7.02
CA MET A 87 10.95 -13.69 7.81
C MET A 87 11.48 -12.42 7.16
N ARG A 88 10.66 -11.38 7.19
CA ARG A 88 11.06 -10.07 6.67
C ARG A 88 10.79 -9.00 7.70
N ASP A 89 11.72 -8.07 7.81
CA ASP A 89 11.57 -6.88 8.64
C ASP A 89 11.54 -5.69 7.70
N ILE A 90 10.42 -4.96 7.70
CA ILE A 90 10.22 -3.82 6.83
C ILE A 90 9.90 -2.60 7.68
N PRO A 91 10.64 -1.49 7.49
CA PRO A 91 10.33 -0.28 8.25
C PRO A 91 8.96 0.26 7.85
N LEU A 92 8.16 0.63 8.84
CA LEU A 92 6.84 1.16 8.62
C LEU A 92 6.93 2.69 8.57
N LEU A 93 7.05 3.22 7.36
CA LEU A 93 7.23 4.66 7.17
C LEU A 93 5.91 5.41 7.36
N ASP A 94 5.97 6.73 7.21
CA ASP A 94 4.85 7.60 7.59
C ASP A 94 3.56 7.31 6.82
N ILE A 95 3.63 7.22 5.49
CA ILE A 95 2.43 7.03 4.69
C ILE A 95 1.79 5.66 4.93
N PRO A 96 2.54 4.55 4.90
CA PRO A 96 1.95 3.25 5.25
C PRO A 96 1.35 3.24 6.65
N ARG A 97 2.00 3.90 7.60
CA ARG A 97 1.49 3.96 8.97
C ARG A 97 0.18 4.71 9.04
N MET A 98 0.06 5.80 8.31
CA MET A 98 -1.19 6.55 8.26
C MET A 98 -2.30 5.75 7.62
N ILE A 99 -1.98 4.94 6.61
CA ILE A 99 -2.96 4.08 5.99
C ILE A 99 -3.47 3.06 7.01
N LEU A 100 -2.59 2.47 7.80
CA LEU A 100 -3.02 1.53 8.84
C LEU A 100 -3.91 2.21 9.88
N GLU A 101 -3.58 3.44 10.29
CA GLU A 101 -4.39 4.17 11.24
C GLU A 101 -5.79 4.44 10.69
N LYS A 102 -5.87 4.73 9.40
CA LYS A 102 -7.14 5.03 8.75
C LYS A 102 -8.12 3.86 8.82
N TYR A 103 -7.62 2.64 8.78
CA TYR A 103 -8.47 1.44 8.77
C TYR A 103 -8.51 0.71 10.11
N LYS A 104 -7.98 1.34 11.15
CA LYS A 104 -7.87 0.70 12.47
C LYS A 104 -9.20 0.22 13.03
N THR A 105 -10.27 0.97 12.79
CA THR A 105 -11.59 0.63 13.29
C THR A 105 -12.55 0.14 12.20
N HIS A 106 -12.02 -0.14 11.01
CA HIS A 106 -12.85 -0.59 9.91
C HIS A 106 -13.52 -1.93 10.25
N PRO A 107 -14.83 -2.06 10.02
CA PRO A 107 -15.57 -3.28 10.43
C PRO A 107 -14.99 -4.56 9.86
N GLU A 108 -14.59 -4.57 8.60
CA GLU A 108 -13.99 -5.76 7.99
C GLU A 108 -12.68 -6.14 8.66
N CYS A 109 -11.89 -5.15 9.03
CA CYS A 109 -10.63 -5.40 9.71
C CYS A 109 -10.84 -5.99 11.09
N LEU A 110 -11.79 -5.46 11.82
CA LEU A 110 -12.11 -5.97 13.16
C LEU A 110 -12.68 -7.38 13.09
N LYS A 111 -13.49 -7.65 12.08
CA LYS A 111 -14.10 -8.96 11.92
C LYS A 111 -13.08 -10.03 11.59
N LYS A 112 -12.14 -9.72 10.70
CA LYS A 112 -11.15 -10.69 10.24
C LYS A 112 -9.85 -10.68 11.03
N GLY A 113 -9.67 -9.69 11.88
CA GLY A 113 -8.44 -9.55 12.65
C GLY A 113 -7.23 -9.17 11.81
N VAL A 114 -7.45 -8.39 10.76
CA VAL A 114 -6.38 -7.94 9.87
C VAL A 114 -6.25 -6.43 9.91
N VAL A 115 -5.15 -5.89 9.38
CA VAL A 115 -4.90 -4.46 9.45
C VAL A 115 -5.52 -3.68 8.28
N LEU A 116 -5.79 -4.35 7.16
CA LEU A 116 -6.38 -3.70 5.99
C LEU A 116 -7.52 -4.56 5.43
N PRO A 117 -8.60 -3.92 4.93
CA PRO A 117 -9.74 -4.66 4.39
C PRO A 117 -9.48 -5.06 2.93
N VAL A 118 -8.58 -6.01 2.73
CA VAL A 118 -8.11 -6.39 1.40
C VAL A 118 -9.14 -7.26 0.68
N PRO A 119 -9.61 -6.85 -0.50
CA PRO A 119 -10.55 -7.66 -1.26
C PRO A 119 -9.84 -8.80 -1.96
N SER A 120 -10.60 -9.61 -2.70
CA SER A 120 -10.00 -10.68 -3.47
C SER A 120 -9.06 -10.11 -4.54
N ASN A 121 -8.11 -10.92 -4.99
CA ASN A 121 -7.17 -10.49 -6.01
C ASN A 121 -7.88 -10.05 -7.29
N GLN A 122 -8.93 -10.76 -7.66
CA GLN A 122 -9.69 -10.42 -8.85
C GLN A 122 -10.36 -9.05 -8.72
N ARG A 123 -10.99 -8.79 -7.57
CA ARG A 123 -11.62 -7.49 -7.34
C ARG A 123 -10.59 -6.38 -7.25
N MET A 124 -9.48 -6.67 -6.61
CA MET A 124 -8.40 -5.69 -6.49
C MET A 124 -7.94 -5.23 -7.86
N ASN A 125 -7.65 -6.18 -8.75
CA ASN A 125 -7.18 -5.86 -10.09
C ASN A 125 -8.25 -5.15 -10.92
N SER A 126 -9.51 -5.54 -10.76
CA SER A 126 -10.61 -4.90 -11.47
C SER A 126 -10.75 -3.43 -11.07
N TYR A 127 -10.69 -3.17 -9.77
CA TYR A 127 -10.81 -1.79 -9.28
C TYR A 127 -9.58 -0.96 -9.61
N LEU A 128 -8.42 -1.59 -9.71
CA LEU A 128 -7.21 -0.87 -10.11
C LEU A 128 -7.30 -0.37 -11.55
N LYS A 129 -8.03 -1.09 -12.42
CA LYS A 129 -8.27 -0.61 -13.77
C LYS A 129 -9.11 0.66 -13.77
N GLU A 130 -10.14 0.70 -12.94
CA GLU A 130 -10.95 1.91 -12.81
C GLU A 130 -10.10 3.06 -12.29
N ILE A 131 -9.25 2.80 -11.31
CA ILE A 131 -8.38 3.82 -10.74
C ILE A 131 -7.43 4.36 -11.80
N ALA A 132 -6.84 3.49 -12.60
CA ALA A 132 -5.94 3.91 -13.66
C ALA A 132 -6.65 4.81 -14.65
N ASP A 133 -7.88 4.47 -15.02
CA ASP A 133 -8.67 5.26 -15.94
C ASP A 133 -8.97 6.64 -15.37
N ILE A 134 -9.36 6.68 -14.10
CA ILE A 134 -9.69 7.95 -13.43
C ILE A 134 -8.47 8.84 -13.33
N CYS A 135 -7.32 8.25 -13.07
CA CYS A 135 -6.07 9.00 -12.89
C CYS A 135 -5.34 9.30 -14.20
N GLY A 136 -5.82 8.77 -15.31
CA GLY A 136 -5.17 8.99 -16.60
C GLY A 136 -3.85 8.25 -16.74
N ILE A 137 -3.69 7.14 -16.05
CA ILE A 137 -2.48 6.34 -16.12
C ILE A 137 -2.62 5.30 -17.21
N ASN A 138 -1.74 5.36 -18.20
CA ASN A 138 -1.81 4.47 -19.38
C ASN A 138 -1.03 3.18 -19.18
N LYS A 139 -0.96 2.69 -17.97
CA LYS A 139 -0.29 1.44 -17.65
C LYS A 139 -1.26 0.54 -16.93
N PRO A 140 -1.20 -0.78 -17.15
CA PRO A 140 -2.05 -1.69 -16.37
C PRO A 140 -1.58 -1.71 -14.93
N LEU A 141 -2.47 -1.33 -14.01
CA LEU A 141 -2.20 -1.44 -12.59
C LEU A 141 -2.68 -2.78 -12.09
N SER A 142 -1.86 -3.43 -11.28
CA SER A 142 -2.21 -4.72 -10.71
C SER A 142 -1.46 -4.89 -9.40
N THR A 143 -1.83 -5.93 -8.64
CA THR A 143 -1.13 -6.23 -7.39
C THR A 143 0.33 -6.56 -7.64
N HIS A 144 0.61 -7.17 -8.79
CA HIS A 144 1.97 -7.51 -9.17
C HIS A 144 2.81 -6.26 -9.44
N VAL A 145 2.21 -5.27 -10.11
CA VAL A 145 2.89 -4.01 -10.37
C VAL A 145 3.25 -3.30 -9.08
N ALA A 146 2.33 -3.31 -8.10
CA ALA A 146 2.59 -2.67 -6.81
C ALA A 146 3.83 -3.27 -6.16
N LYS A 147 3.96 -4.59 -6.17
CA LYS A 147 5.10 -5.26 -5.55
C LYS A 147 6.42 -4.85 -6.19
N HIS A 148 6.41 -4.66 -7.51
CA HIS A 148 7.63 -4.36 -8.25
C HIS A 148 7.94 -2.87 -8.34
N CYS A 149 7.09 -2.01 -7.79
CA CYS A 149 7.30 -0.57 -7.76
C CYS A 149 7.78 -0.16 -6.37
N THR A 150 8.98 -0.57 -6.03
CA THR A 150 9.51 -0.27 -4.71
C THR A 150 10.08 1.14 -4.69
N PHE A 151 9.52 1.97 -3.82
CA PHE A 151 9.98 3.34 -3.61
C PHE A 151 10.42 3.53 -2.18
N SER A 152 11.35 4.45 -1.97
CA SER A 152 11.71 4.89 -0.63
C SER A 152 11.50 6.39 -0.53
N ILE A 153 11.12 6.81 0.65
CA ILE A 153 10.84 8.22 0.90
C ILE A 153 12.08 8.92 1.43
#